data_6cafb2bf53b9f9da4db983fa01a42655
#
_entry.id   6cafb2bf53b9f9da4db983fa01a42655
#
_cell.length_a   1.000
_cell.length_b   1.000
_cell.length_c   1.000
_cell.angle_alpha   90.00
_cell.angle_beta   90.00
_cell.angle_gamma   90.00
#
_symmetry.space_group_name_H-M   'P 1'
#
loop_
_entity.id
_entity.type
_entity.pdbx_description
1 polymer ?
#
loop_
_entity_poly.entity_id
_entity_poly.type
_entity_poly.pdbx_seq_one_letter_code
_entity_poly.pdbx_strand_id
1 'polypeptide(L)'
;MDLIRSHVMVCGGTNCSSSASGEIIREFERQIAEKGLEKEIKVVRTGCFGMCEAGPVVIVYPEGAFYARMTVENVTRIVDEHLVKGRVVKELLYKEAVDEDNKVKSLDSVDFYKKQRRVALRNCGVIDPENIDEYIAFDGYKALGKVLTEMTPQEVIDVMLKSGLRGRGGAGFPTGMKWKFAAASQSDKKYVCCNADEGDPGAFMDRSILEGDPHVVIEAMAIAAYAIGADQGYIYCRAEYPIAVKRLQIAIRQAREYGLLGKNIFGTDFCFDVDVRLGAGAFVCCEETALMTSIEGKRGEPRPRPPFPAVKGLFEKPTILNNVETYANVPQIINNGWEWFASIGTEKSKGTKVFALGGKISNTGLVEVPMGTTLREIIYDIGGGCPNGKKFKAAQTGGPSGGCIPASQLDVQIDYDNLTAIGSMMGSGGMIVMDEDTCMVDIARFFLDFTVDESCGKCAPCRIGTKRMLEILERIVDGRGEDGDIEKLEELAKAIKATALCGLGQTAPNPVLSTLKYFRHEYEAHIYEKRCPAGHCKKLVTYQIDPAKCRGCTLCARGCPAGCISGTVREAHRIDTTKCLKCGVCMEKCKFGAISRS
;
A
#
# COMPACT_ATOMS: atom_id res chain seq x y z
N MET A 1 3.49 34.09 24.27
CA MET A 1 3.76 32.73 23.76
C MET A 1 2.97 31.78 24.64
N ASP A 2 1.89 31.21 24.13
CA ASP A 2 1.09 30.27 24.92
C ASP A 2 1.90 28.95 25.06
N LEU A 3 2.05 28.47 26.28
CA LEU A 3 2.85 27.28 26.56
C LEU A 3 1.97 26.04 26.42
N ILE A 4 2.06 25.34 25.29
CA ILE A 4 1.35 24.08 25.08
C ILE A 4 2.01 22.99 25.93
N ARG A 5 1.31 22.46 26.92
CA ARG A 5 1.80 21.37 27.78
C ARG A 5 1.47 19.98 27.26
N SER A 6 0.45 19.84 26.41
CA SER A 6 0.06 18.55 25.84
C SER A 6 -0.38 18.68 24.39
N HIS A 7 0.01 17.70 23.56
CA HIS A 7 -0.46 17.54 22.20
C HIS A 7 -1.29 16.27 22.10
N VAL A 8 -2.50 16.40 21.58
CA VAL A 8 -3.40 15.29 21.28
C VAL A 8 -3.33 15.02 19.79
N MET A 9 -2.51 14.04 19.40
CA MET A 9 -2.30 13.65 18.00
C MET A 9 -3.36 12.64 17.59
N VAL A 10 -4.26 13.01 16.68
CA VAL A 10 -5.33 12.14 16.20
C VAL A 10 -5.04 11.70 14.77
N CYS A 11 -5.07 10.39 14.51
CA CYS A 11 -4.87 9.85 13.17
C CYS A 11 -5.90 10.40 12.19
N GLY A 12 -5.43 11.18 11.21
CA GLY A 12 -6.24 11.78 10.16
C GLY A 12 -6.10 11.12 8.79
N GLY A 13 -5.46 9.94 8.71
CA GLY A 13 -5.38 9.15 7.47
C GLY A 13 -6.74 8.61 7.05
N THR A 14 -6.92 8.32 5.75
CA THR A 14 -8.21 7.94 5.14
C THR A 14 -8.94 6.83 5.90
N ASN A 15 -8.24 5.76 6.35
CA ASN A 15 -8.87 4.65 7.07
C ASN A 15 -9.51 5.10 8.40
N CYS A 16 -8.77 5.85 9.23
CA CYS A 16 -9.29 6.37 10.50
C CYS A 16 -10.36 7.46 10.27
N SER A 17 -10.25 8.25 9.21
CA SER A 17 -11.26 9.24 8.83
C SER A 17 -12.61 8.59 8.47
N SER A 18 -12.58 7.41 7.85
CA SER A 18 -13.79 6.61 7.59
C SER A 18 -14.37 5.98 8.87
N SER A 19 -13.59 5.92 9.95
CA SER A 19 -13.94 5.32 11.25
C SER A 19 -14.15 6.37 12.34
N ALA A 20 -14.74 7.54 12.01
CA ALA A 20 -15.11 8.63 12.92
C ALA A 20 -13.96 9.46 13.53
N SER A 21 -12.71 9.41 13.03
CA SER A 21 -11.64 10.25 13.60
C SER A 21 -11.93 11.75 13.55
N GLY A 22 -12.67 12.20 12.52
CA GLY A 22 -13.12 13.59 12.42
C GLY A 22 -14.11 14.00 13.52
N GLU A 23 -14.95 13.10 13.99
CA GLU A 23 -15.86 13.32 15.12
C GLU A 23 -15.10 13.34 16.44
N ILE A 24 -14.14 12.44 16.60
CA ILE A 24 -13.22 12.38 17.75
C ILE A 24 -12.45 13.70 17.90
N ILE A 25 -11.91 14.26 16.81
CA ILE A 25 -11.23 15.56 16.83
C ILE A 25 -12.16 16.65 17.31
N ARG A 26 -13.35 16.79 16.69
CA ARG A 26 -14.32 17.83 17.07
C ARG A 26 -14.72 17.70 18.55
N GLU A 27 -14.85 16.48 19.03
CA GLU A 27 -15.23 16.26 20.44
C GLU A 27 -14.08 16.63 21.41
N PHE A 28 -12.82 16.33 21.06
CA PHE A 28 -11.67 16.82 21.82
C PHE A 28 -11.63 18.36 21.86
N GLU A 29 -11.74 19.01 20.70
CA GLU A 29 -11.74 20.47 20.58
C GLU A 29 -12.87 21.09 21.40
N ARG A 30 -14.11 20.56 21.31
CA ARG A 30 -15.26 21.02 22.07
C ARG A 30 -15.02 20.93 23.58
N GLN A 31 -14.58 19.77 24.08
CA GLN A 31 -14.40 19.57 25.53
C GLN A 31 -13.20 20.35 26.08
N ILE A 32 -12.12 20.50 25.31
CA ILE A 32 -10.97 21.33 25.68
C ILE A 32 -11.41 22.80 25.80
N ALA A 33 -12.21 23.31 24.85
CA ALA A 33 -12.76 24.67 24.89
C ALA A 33 -13.70 24.87 26.08
N GLU A 34 -14.62 23.95 26.34
CA GLU A 34 -15.54 24.02 27.50
C GLU A 34 -14.80 24.08 28.86
N LYS A 35 -13.60 23.52 28.91
CA LYS A 35 -12.76 23.53 30.12
C LYS A 35 -11.74 24.69 30.15
N GLY A 36 -11.71 25.54 29.10
CA GLY A 36 -10.78 26.67 29.01
C GLY A 36 -9.31 26.27 28.86
N LEU A 37 -9.04 25.11 28.22
CA LEU A 37 -7.70 24.52 28.09
C LEU A 37 -7.07 24.73 26.71
N GLU A 38 -7.66 25.53 25.82
CA GLU A 38 -7.20 25.72 24.42
C GLU A 38 -5.79 26.32 24.33
N LYS A 39 -5.35 27.06 25.35
CA LYS A 39 -4.01 27.64 25.43
C LYS A 39 -2.93 26.69 25.96
N GLU A 40 -3.36 25.55 26.49
CA GLU A 40 -2.49 24.55 27.12
C GLU A 40 -2.42 23.24 26.35
N ILE A 41 -3.47 22.91 25.59
CA ILE A 41 -3.62 21.64 24.88
C ILE A 41 -3.93 21.89 23.41
N LYS A 42 -3.09 21.34 22.54
CA LYS A 42 -3.26 21.41 21.09
C LYS A 42 -3.76 20.07 20.55
N VAL A 43 -4.90 20.07 19.86
CA VAL A 43 -5.38 18.92 19.08
C VAL A 43 -4.81 19.02 17.67
N VAL A 44 -4.18 17.95 17.19
CA VAL A 44 -3.54 17.89 15.88
C VAL A 44 -4.13 16.75 15.07
N ARG A 45 -4.67 17.07 13.89
CA ARG A 45 -5.07 16.08 12.89
C ARG A 45 -3.85 15.69 12.07
N THR A 46 -3.11 14.71 12.53
CA THR A 46 -1.87 14.27 11.86
C THR A 46 -2.11 13.34 10.67
N GLY A 47 -1.04 12.84 10.04
CA GLY A 47 -1.08 11.79 9.04
C GLY A 47 -1.36 10.41 9.62
N CYS A 48 -1.17 9.37 8.80
CA CYS A 48 -1.37 7.98 9.21
C CYS A 48 -0.22 7.52 10.13
N PHE A 49 -0.56 6.93 11.29
CA PHE A 49 0.43 6.28 12.18
C PHE A 49 0.97 4.96 11.62
N GLY A 50 0.30 4.38 10.63
CA GLY A 50 0.65 3.09 10.04
C GLY A 50 -0.05 1.89 10.65
N MET A 51 -0.66 1.99 11.82
CA MET A 51 -1.31 0.88 12.53
C MET A 51 -2.83 0.90 12.33
N CYS A 52 -3.27 0.50 11.13
CA CYS A 52 -4.67 0.61 10.71
C CYS A 52 -5.61 -0.30 11.52
N GLU A 53 -5.14 -1.47 11.96
CA GLU A 53 -5.92 -2.42 12.79
C GLU A 53 -6.29 -1.84 14.16
N ALA A 54 -5.44 -0.95 14.69
CA ALA A 54 -5.67 -0.28 15.97
C ALA A 54 -6.50 1.01 15.85
N GLY A 55 -6.93 1.39 14.65
CA GLY A 55 -7.64 2.65 14.41
C GLY A 55 -9.07 2.70 14.98
N PRO A 56 -9.60 3.91 15.22
CA PRO A 56 -8.92 5.20 15.29
C PRO A 56 -7.89 5.29 16.41
N VAL A 57 -6.73 5.90 16.10
CA VAL A 57 -5.60 6.04 17.03
C VAL A 57 -5.50 7.48 17.52
N VAL A 58 -5.25 7.64 18.83
CA VAL A 58 -4.93 8.91 19.47
C VAL A 58 -3.68 8.75 20.32
N ILE A 59 -2.70 9.65 20.15
CA ILE A 59 -1.50 9.68 21.01
C ILE A 59 -1.47 11.01 21.76
N VAL A 60 -1.28 10.94 23.08
CA VAL A 60 -1.16 12.13 23.92
C VAL A 60 0.29 12.28 24.36
N TYR A 61 0.91 13.40 24.02
CA TYR A 61 2.23 13.80 24.46
C TYR A 61 2.13 14.83 25.59
N PRO A 62 3.12 14.84 26.54
CA PRO A 62 4.47 14.24 26.44
C PRO A 62 4.57 12.76 26.83
N GLU A 63 3.56 12.16 27.45
CA GLU A 63 3.64 10.78 27.98
C GLU A 63 3.78 9.73 26.88
N GLY A 64 3.39 10.05 25.64
CA GLY A 64 3.32 9.10 24.52
C GLY A 64 2.20 8.07 24.70
N ALA A 65 1.16 8.40 25.45
CA ALA A 65 0.04 7.50 25.74
C ALA A 65 -0.73 7.13 24.45
N PHE A 66 -0.56 5.89 23.98
CA PHE A 66 -1.11 5.39 22.75
C PHE A 66 -2.47 4.73 22.97
N TYR A 67 -3.53 5.48 22.68
CA TYR A 67 -4.91 5.03 22.73
C TYR A 67 -5.34 4.42 21.41
N ALA A 68 -5.95 3.23 21.45
CA ALA A 68 -6.38 2.48 20.28
C ALA A 68 -7.89 2.28 20.24
N ARG A 69 -8.44 2.06 19.04
CA ARG A 69 -9.87 1.79 18.81
C ARG A 69 -10.77 2.82 19.49
N MET A 70 -10.38 4.08 19.35
CA MET A 70 -11.05 5.20 19.98
C MET A 70 -12.46 5.41 19.43
N THR A 71 -13.39 5.74 20.33
CA THR A 71 -14.75 6.18 19.99
C THR A 71 -14.98 7.59 20.54
N VAL A 72 -16.02 8.26 20.09
CA VAL A 72 -16.37 9.61 20.56
C VAL A 72 -16.66 9.61 22.06
N GLU A 73 -17.30 8.56 22.60
CA GLU A 73 -17.63 8.42 24.02
C GLU A 73 -16.36 8.32 24.90
N ASN A 74 -15.28 7.74 24.37
CA ASN A 74 -14.03 7.58 25.09
C ASN A 74 -13.28 8.91 25.28
N VAL A 75 -13.55 9.93 24.45
CA VAL A 75 -12.92 11.25 24.52
C VAL A 75 -13.11 11.88 25.89
N THR A 76 -14.31 11.85 26.45
CA THR A 76 -14.63 12.44 27.76
C THR A 76 -13.73 11.87 28.86
N ARG A 77 -13.51 10.57 28.87
CA ARG A 77 -12.61 9.95 29.87
C ARG A 77 -11.17 10.40 29.72
N ILE A 78 -10.67 10.53 28.48
CA ILE A 78 -9.30 11.00 28.24
C ILE A 78 -9.17 12.47 28.65
N VAL A 79 -10.13 13.32 28.31
CA VAL A 79 -10.11 14.73 28.72
C VAL A 79 -10.12 14.85 30.24
N ASP A 80 -11.06 14.19 30.92
CA ASP A 80 -11.23 14.33 32.38
C ASP A 80 -10.11 13.69 33.18
N GLU A 81 -9.67 12.51 32.82
CA GLU A 81 -8.66 11.79 33.61
C GLU A 81 -7.23 12.09 33.15
N HIS A 82 -6.96 12.09 31.84
CA HIS A 82 -5.60 12.28 31.37
C HIS A 82 -5.25 13.75 31.21
N LEU A 83 -6.04 14.52 30.44
CA LEU A 83 -5.67 15.91 30.12
C LEU A 83 -5.87 16.87 31.29
N VAL A 84 -6.89 16.66 32.14
CA VAL A 84 -7.16 17.51 33.33
C VAL A 84 -6.40 17.03 34.57
N LYS A 85 -6.47 15.72 34.89
CA LYS A 85 -5.94 15.16 36.15
C LYS A 85 -4.57 14.50 36.00
N GLY A 86 -3.99 14.41 34.80
CA GLY A 86 -2.70 13.78 34.54
C GLY A 86 -2.69 12.24 34.71
N ARG A 87 -3.86 11.60 34.70
CA ARG A 87 -4.00 10.16 34.90
C ARG A 87 -4.31 9.42 33.61
N VAL A 88 -3.34 8.71 33.05
CA VAL A 88 -3.51 7.93 31.83
C VAL A 88 -4.62 6.87 31.99
N VAL A 89 -5.52 6.79 31.01
CA VAL A 89 -6.65 5.84 31.00
C VAL A 89 -6.19 4.49 30.44
N LYS A 90 -5.67 3.63 31.32
CA LYS A 90 -4.96 2.38 30.94
C LYS A 90 -5.80 1.41 30.12
N GLU A 91 -7.12 1.35 30.36
CA GLU A 91 -8.03 0.43 29.68
C GLU A 91 -8.21 0.75 28.19
N LEU A 92 -7.90 1.99 27.78
CA LEU A 92 -7.98 2.46 26.40
C LEU A 92 -6.64 2.39 25.67
N LEU A 93 -5.54 2.10 26.39
CA LEU A 93 -4.23 1.97 25.78
C LEU A 93 -4.15 0.76 24.85
N TYR A 94 -3.35 0.89 23.82
CA TYR A 94 -2.93 -0.26 23.01
C TYR A 94 -2.17 -1.26 23.88
N LYS A 95 -2.55 -2.55 23.83
CA LYS A 95 -2.06 -3.57 24.79
C LYS A 95 -0.54 -3.64 24.90
N GLU A 96 0.17 -3.52 23.78
CA GLU A 96 1.64 -3.59 23.74
C GLU A 96 2.31 -2.26 24.17
N ALA A 97 1.55 -1.17 24.27
CA ALA A 97 2.04 0.12 24.72
C ALA A 97 2.11 0.23 26.26
N VAL A 98 1.94 -0.87 26.97
CA VAL A 98 2.05 -0.98 28.44
C VAL A 98 3.07 -2.06 28.76
N ASP A 99 3.98 -1.80 29.72
CA ASP A 99 4.92 -2.80 30.21
C ASP A 99 4.32 -3.67 31.32
N GLU A 100 5.09 -4.65 31.80
CA GLU A 100 4.69 -5.54 32.88
C GLU A 100 4.45 -4.79 34.21
N ASP A 101 5.11 -3.64 34.40
CA ASP A 101 4.93 -2.74 35.56
C ASP A 101 3.77 -1.74 35.35
N ASN A 102 2.98 -1.88 34.30
CA ASN A 102 1.89 -0.96 33.94
C ASN A 102 2.35 0.49 33.61
N LYS A 103 3.58 0.68 33.15
CA LYS A 103 4.06 1.98 32.66
C LYS A 103 3.80 2.12 31.16
N VAL A 104 3.55 3.34 30.70
CA VAL A 104 3.39 3.64 29.28
C VAL A 104 4.74 3.51 28.58
N LYS A 105 4.80 2.68 27.56
CA LYS A 105 5.97 2.55 26.67
C LYS A 105 5.97 3.68 25.65
N SER A 106 7.16 4.13 25.25
CA SER A 106 7.29 5.00 24.07
C SER A 106 6.82 4.26 22.81
N LEU A 107 6.35 5.00 21.81
CA LEU A 107 5.89 4.45 20.55
C LEU A 107 6.95 3.54 19.90
N ASP A 108 8.22 3.97 19.93
CA ASP A 108 9.35 3.22 19.35
C ASP A 108 9.64 1.89 20.06
N SER A 109 9.12 1.68 21.25
CA SER A 109 9.28 0.43 22.01
C SER A 109 8.13 -0.56 21.82
N VAL A 110 7.08 -0.18 21.11
CA VAL A 110 6.01 -1.09 20.67
C VAL A 110 6.56 -2.00 19.56
N ASP A 111 6.32 -3.29 19.63
CA ASP A 111 6.93 -4.28 18.72
C ASP A 111 6.68 -3.97 17.24
N PHE A 112 5.50 -3.45 16.91
CA PHE A 112 5.18 -2.99 15.56
C PHE A 112 6.15 -1.92 15.03
N TYR A 113 6.59 -0.98 15.86
CA TYR A 113 7.49 0.11 15.44
C TYR A 113 8.98 -0.21 15.64
N LYS A 114 9.32 -1.01 16.63
CA LYS A 114 10.68 -1.29 17.08
C LYS A 114 11.63 -1.81 15.98
N LYS A 115 11.10 -2.60 15.03
CA LYS A 115 11.85 -3.19 13.91
C LYS A 115 11.77 -2.36 12.63
N GLN A 116 11.03 -1.27 12.64
CA GLN A 116 10.91 -0.37 11.50
C GLN A 116 12.01 0.69 11.51
N ARG A 117 12.36 1.16 10.33
CA ARG A 117 13.23 2.32 10.13
C ARG A 117 12.52 3.30 9.21
N ARG A 118 11.89 4.31 9.81
CA ARG A 118 11.06 5.26 9.08
C ARG A 118 11.91 6.38 8.49
N VAL A 119 12.03 6.43 7.17
CA VAL A 119 12.71 7.46 6.39
C VAL A 119 11.69 8.24 5.55
N ALA A 120 10.94 7.54 4.70
CA ALA A 120 9.85 8.13 3.92
C ALA A 120 8.63 8.47 4.77
N LEU A 121 8.35 7.69 5.82
CA LEU A 121 7.23 7.90 6.75
C LEU A 121 7.61 8.70 8.01
N ARG A 122 8.79 9.32 8.08
CA ARG A 122 9.33 9.93 9.32
C ARG A 122 8.38 10.92 9.98
N ASN A 123 7.70 11.74 9.21
CA ASN A 123 6.80 12.78 9.71
C ASN A 123 5.34 12.33 9.80
N CYS A 124 5.00 11.16 9.22
CA CYS A 124 3.63 10.65 9.27
C CYS A 124 3.24 10.29 10.71
N GLY A 125 2.21 10.91 11.24
CA GLY A 125 1.80 10.75 12.64
C GLY A 125 2.56 11.65 13.62
N VAL A 126 3.47 12.50 13.15
CA VAL A 126 4.32 13.36 13.99
C VAL A 126 3.96 14.84 13.84
N ILE A 127 3.75 15.31 12.61
CA ILE A 127 3.45 16.72 12.31
C ILE A 127 1.99 16.91 11.91
N ASP A 128 1.54 18.18 11.95
CA ASP A 128 0.34 18.65 11.27
C ASP A 128 0.67 18.85 9.77
N PRO A 129 0.17 18.00 8.87
CA PRO A 129 0.49 18.10 7.45
C PRO A 129 -0.17 19.31 6.75
N GLU A 130 -1.05 20.05 7.43
CA GLU A 130 -1.68 21.28 6.96
C GLU A 130 -0.93 22.54 7.46
N ASN A 131 0.22 22.37 8.16
CA ASN A 131 1.03 23.44 8.74
C ASN A 131 2.50 23.36 8.29
N ILE A 132 2.92 24.28 7.41
CA ILE A 132 4.28 24.33 6.88
C ILE A 132 5.34 24.61 7.96
N ASP A 133 5.01 25.36 9.04
CA ASP A 133 5.95 25.68 10.10
C ASP A 133 6.39 24.44 10.86
N GLU A 134 5.47 23.47 11.03
CA GLU A 134 5.84 22.19 11.64
C GLU A 134 6.77 21.38 10.72
N TYR A 135 6.52 21.37 9.41
CA TYR A 135 7.44 20.72 8.47
C TYR A 135 8.83 21.36 8.51
N ILE A 136 8.91 22.70 8.54
CA ILE A 136 10.18 23.45 8.64
C ILE A 136 10.88 23.14 9.97
N ALA A 137 10.15 23.06 11.09
CA ALA A 137 10.71 22.72 12.41
C ALA A 137 11.34 21.32 12.45
N PHE A 138 10.93 20.41 11.55
CA PHE A 138 11.48 19.07 11.36
C PHE A 138 12.46 18.98 10.19
N ASP A 139 13.29 20.02 9.99
CA ASP A 139 14.30 20.14 8.91
C ASP A 139 13.71 20.19 7.48
N GLY A 140 12.44 20.55 7.34
CA GLY A 140 11.81 20.75 6.04
C GLY A 140 12.39 21.93 5.27
N TYR A 141 12.50 21.78 3.95
CA TYR A 141 13.13 22.72 3.01
C TYR A 141 14.61 23.05 3.27
N LYS A 142 15.22 22.45 4.30
CA LYS A 142 16.65 22.56 4.57
C LYS A 142 17.49 21.94 3.44
N ALA A 143 17.03 20.80 2.92
CA ALA A 143 17.70 20.15 1.80
C ALA A 143 17.64 20.99 0.52
N LEU A 144 16.50 21.62 0.23
CA LEU A 144 16.37 22.55 -0.90
C LEU A 144 17.28 23.77 -0.71
N GLY A 145 17.30 24.38 0.48
CA GLY A 145 18.18 25.49 0.80
C GLY A 145 19.65 25.14 0.56
N LYS A 146 20.12 24.00 1.08
CA LYS A 146 21.48 23.48 0.86
C LYS A 146 21.79 23.29 -0.63
N VAL A 147 20.87 22.68 -1.37
CA VAL A 147 21.03 22.44 -2.81
C VAL A 147 21.20 23.75 -3.58
N LEU A 148 20.39 24.75 -3.30
CA LEU A 148 20.40 26.02 -4.05
C LEU A 148 21.56 26.95 -3.68
N THR A 149 22.13 26.81 -2.47
CA THR A 149 23.19 27.73 -1.99
C THR A 149 24.58 27.09 -1.96
N GLU A 150 24.69 25.76 -1.91
CA GLU A 150 25.95 25.06 -1.68
C GLU A 150 26.31 24.05 -2.77
N MET A 151 25.38 23.70 -3.67
CA MET A 151 25.58 22.60 -4.63
C MET A 151 25.28 23.04 -6.06
N THR A 152 26.04 22.52 -7.00
CA THR A 152 25.73 22.58 -8.44
C THR A 152 24.72 21.49 -8.83
N PRO A 153 23.95 21.66 -9.93
CA PRO A 153 23.07 20.62 -10.45
C PRO A 153 23.73 19.25 -10.64
N GLN A 154 25.00 19.26 -11.11
CA GLN A 154 25.75 18.00 -11.30
C GLN A 154 26.08 17.32 -9.98
N GLU A 155 26.46 18.05 -8.94
CA GLU A 155 26.74 17.48 -7.61
C GLU A 155 25.48 16.85 -6.99
N VAL A 156 24.30 17.44 -7.19
CA VAL A 156 23.03 16.85 -6.77
C VAL A 156 22.79 15.51 -7.48
N ILE A 157 23.03 15.45 -8.80
CA ILE A 157 22.92 14.20 -9.57
C ILE A 157 23.93 13.16 -9.05
N ASP A 158 25.16 13.56 -8.76
CA ASP A 158 26.20 12.68 -8.27
C ASP A 158 25.86 12.12 -6.88
N VAL A 159 25.30 12.92 -5.98
CA VAL A 159 24.78 12.46 -4.68
C VAL A 159 23.67 11.42 -4.90
N MET A 160 22.73 11.67 -5.80
CA MET A 160 21.66 10.72 -6.09
C MET A 160 22.17 9.42 -6.73
N LEU A 161 23.19 9.47 -7.58
CA LEU A 161 23.84 8.29 -8.14
C LEU A 161 24.53 7.46 -7.04
N LYS A 162 25.33 8.12 -6.19
CA LYS A 162 26.10 7.48 -5.11
C LYS A 162 25.18 6.90 -4.01
N SER A 163 24.05 7.54 -3.75
CA SER A 163 23.07 7.04 -2.77
C SER A 163 22.51 5.66 -3.12
N GLY A 164 22.53 5.29 -4.40
CA GLY A 164 21.95 4.04 -4.88
C GLY A 164 20.42 3.97 -4.77
N LEU A 165 19.74 5.12 -4.61
CA LEU A 165 18.28 5.16 -4.58
C LEU A 165 17.69 4.63 -5.88
N ARG A 166 16.94 3.54 -5.79
CA ARG A 166 16.14 2.98 -6.89
C ARG A 166 14.69 3.45 -6.77
N GLY A 167 14.01 3.62 -7.88
CA GLY A 167 12.61 4.04 -7.92
C GLY A 167 11.68 3.11 -7.11
N ARG A 168 10.84 3.69 -6.25
CA ARG A 168 9.93 2.97 -5.32
C ARG A 168 8.58 2.61 -5.93
N GLY A 169 8.33 3.04 -7.16
CA GLY A 169 7.09 2.71 -7.88
C GLY A 169 7.00 1.30 -8.47
N GLY A 170 7.99 0.42 -8.21
CA GLY A 170 7.90 -1.00 -8.54
C GLY A 170 9.04 -1.57 -9.38
N ALA A 171 9.45 -0.89 -10.45
CA ALA A 171 10.49 -1.39 -11.37
C ALA A 171 11.93 -1.22 -10.85
N GLY A 172 12.15 -0.37 -9.86
CA GLY A 172 13.47 -0.22 -9.23
C GLY A 172 14.56 0.37 -10.13
N PHE A 173 14.22 1.19 -11.13
CA PHE A 173 15.24 1.86 -11.96
C PHE A 173 16.02 2.89 -11.13
N PRO A 174 17.37 2.99 -11.29
CA PRO A 174 18.18 3.94 -10.51
C PRO A 174 17.77 5.40 -10.73
N THR A 175 17.38 6.09 -9.66
CA THR A 175 16.83 7.46 -9.70
C THR A 175 17.84 8.46 -10.26
N GLY A 176 19.09 8.43 -9.79
CA GLY A 176 20.14 9.31 -10.26
C GLY A 176 20.47 9.15 -11.75
N MET A 177 20.36 7.93 -12.29
CA MET A 177 20.52 7.69 -13.74
C MET A 177 19.42 8.35 -14.57
N LYS A 178 18.16 8.27 -14.09
CA LYS A 178 17.03 8.93 -14.75
C LYS A 178 17.23 10.45 -14.78
N TRP A 179 17.69 11.05 -13.68
CA TRP A 179 18.00 12.48 -13.62
C TRP A 179 19.16 12.86 -14.53
N LYS A 180 20.24 12.07 -14.54
CA LYS A 180 21.39 12.29 -15.43
C LYS A 180 20.99 12.30 -16.91
N PHE A 181 20.14 11.37 -17.35
CA PHE A 181 19.70 11.33 -18.75
C PHE A 181 18.86 12.57 -19.12
N ALA A 182 17.95 13.00 -18.24
CA ALA A 182 17.14 14.19 -18.48
C ALA A 182 17.97 15.47 -18.43
N ALA A 183 18.95 15.57 -17.53
CA ALA A 183 19.88 16.71 -17.48
C ALA A 183 20.68 16.85 -18.77
N ALA A 184 21.18 15.74 -19.33
CA ALA A 184 21.96 15.70 -20.55
C ALA A 184 21.15 16.02 -21.81
N SER A 185 19.82 15.88 -21.79
CA SER A 185 18.96 16.15 -22.93
C SER A 185 18.83 17.67 -23.15
N GLN A 186 19.18 18.14 -24.36
CA GLN A 186 19.08 19.55 -24.74
C GLN A 186 17.63 19.91 -25.06
N SER A 187 17.08 20.94 -24.43
CA SER A 187 15.73 21.46 -24.67
C SER A 187 15.55 22.83 -24.06
N ASP A 188 14.66 23.61 -24.62
CA ASP A 188 14.19 24.91 -24.11
C ASP A 188 13.33 24.79 -22.84
N LYS A 189 12.70 23.60 -22.64
CA LYS A 189 11.82 23.31 -21.51
C LYS A 189 12.04 21.90 -21.05
N LYS A 190 11.97 21.66 -19.73
CA LYS A 190 11.97 20.33 -19.10
C LYS A 190 10.91 20.27 -18.02
N TYR A 191 10.45 19.05 -17.70
CA TYR A 191 9.39 18.84 -16.72
C TYR A 191 9.79 17.84 -15.64
N VAL A 192 9.23 18.06 -14.45
CA VAL A 192 9.30 17.12 -13.32
C VAL A 192 7.89 16.61 -13.00
N CYS A 193 7.68 15.31 -13.03
CA CYS A 193 6.41 14.71 -12.68
C CYS A 193 6.53 13.82 -11.43
N CYS A 194 5.53 13.91 -10.56
CA CYS A 194 5.31 12.98 -9.46
C CYS A 194 4.16 12.04 -9.83
N ASN A 195 4.44 10.74 -9.84
CA ASN A 195 3.43 9.72 -9.97
C ASN A 195 2.83 9.43 -8.59
N ALA A 196 1.62 9.94 -8.36
CA ALA A 196 0.78 9.68 -7.20
C ALA A 196 -0.49 8.91 -7.60
N ASP A 197 -0.42 8.17 -8.72
CA ASP A 197 -1.48 7.28 -9.20
C ASP A 197 -1.28 5.86 -8.65
N GLU A 198 -1.53 5.68 -7.37
CA GLU A 198 -1.40 4.41 -6.66
C GLU A 198 -2.65 3.57 -6.86
N GLY A 199 -2.63 2.66 -7.84
CA GLY A 199 -3.79 1.88 -8.25
C GLY A 199 -3.77 0.41 -7.85
N ASP A 200 -2.69 -0.11 -7.28
CA ASP A 200 -2.56 -1.50 -6.83
C ASP A 200 -3.59 -1.85 -5.75
N PRO A 201 -4.35 -2.96 -5.87
CA PRO A 201 -5.27 -3.40 -4.82
C PRO A 201 -4.56 -3.59 -3.48
N GLY A 202 -5.00 -2.87 -2.45
CA GLY A 202 -4.43 -2.92 -1.11
C GLY A 202 -3.21 -2.02 -0.86
N ALA A 203 -2.70 -1.32 -1.87
CA ALA A 203 -1.62 -0.34 -1.73
C ALA A 203 -2.16 1.02 -1.26
N PHE A 204 -1.48 1.65 -0.28
CA PHE A 204 -1.81 2.98 0.23
C PHE A 204 -0.59 3.72 0.82
N MET A 205 0.62 3.36 0.38
CA MET A 205 1.87 3.95 0.84
C MET A 205 1.99 5.40 0.40
N ASP A 206 1.84 5.64 -0.90
CA ASP A 206 1.96 6.97 -1.51
C ASP A 206 0.88 7.91 -1.00
N ARG A 207 -0.36 7.43 -0.91
CA ARG A 207 -1.47 8.17 -0.29
C ARG A 207 -1.12 8.61 1.13
N SER A 208 -0.57 7.72 1.95
CA SER A 208 -0.26 8.01 3.34
C SER A 208 0.88 9.03 3.48
N ILE A 209 1.87 9.02 2.60
CA ILE A 209 2.91 10.06 2.55
C ILE A 209 2.28 11.40 2.18
N LEU A 210 1.46 11.47 1.14
CA LEU A 210 0.79 12.71 0.73
C LEU A 210 -0.19 13.24 1.78
N GLU A 211 -0.85 12.34 2.52
CA GLU A 211 -1.72 12.72 3.63
C GLU A 211 -0.94 13.12 4.91
N GLY A 212 0.28 12.64 5.09
CA GLY A 212 1.06 12.84 6.31
C GLY A 212 2.19 13.85 6.20
N ASP A 213 2.75 14.01 5.01
CA ASP A 213 3.89 14.90 4.75
C ASP A 213 3.92 15.34 3.27
N PRO A 214 2.95 16.15 2.82
CA PRO A 214 2.89 16.59 1.42
C PRO A 214 4.09 17.48 1.02
N HIS A 215 4.66 18.23 1.96
CA HIS A 215 5.78 19.13 1.71
C HIS A 215 7.06 18.40 1.32
N VAL A 216 7.30 17.17 1.83
CA VAL A 216 8.50 16.39 1.47
C VAL A 216 8.55 16.08 -0.03
N VAL A 217 7.39 15.87 -0.65
CA VAL A 217 7.30 15.61 -2.10
C VAL A 217 7.55 16.90 -2.89
N ILE A 218 7.00 18.03 -2.45
CA ILE A 218 7.19 19.35 -3.08
C ILE A 218 8.66 19.76 -3.03
N GLU A 219 9.30 19.66 -1.86
CA GLU A 219 10.73 19.92 -1.69
C GLU A 219 11.58 19.05 -2.61
N ALA A 220 11.31 17.75 -2.64
CA ALA A 220 12.03 16.79 -3.48
C ALA A 220 11.87 17.08 -4.99
N MET A 221 10.69 17.49 -5.41
CA MET A 221 10.43 17.89 -6.81
C MET A 221 11.21 19.15 -7.19
N ALA A 222 11.31 20.13 -6.28
CA ALA A 222 12.12 21.34 -6.50
C ALA A 222 13.63 21.00 -6.60
N ILE A 223 14.14 20.12 -5.75
CA ILE A 223 15.53 19.61 -5.82
C ILE A 223 15.76 18.91 -7.17
N ALA A 224 14.85 18.05 -7.59
CA ALA A 224 14.95 17.35 -8.88
C ALA A 224 14.89 18.31 -10.06
N ALA A 225 14.05 19.34 -9.98
CA ALA A 225 13.92 20.38 -11.00
C ALA A 225 15.23 21.18 -11.15
N TYR A 226 15.84 21.58 -10.04
CA TYR A 226 17.15 22.24 -10.06
C TYR A 226 18.21 21.35 -10.72
N ALA A 227 18.26 20.08 -10.35
CA ALA A 227 19.24 19.13 -10.86
C ALA A 227 19.17 18.92 -12.39
N ILE A 228 17.97 18.98 -12.99
CA ILE A 228 17.81 18.75 -14.44
C ILE A 228 17.59 20.01 -15.26
N GLY A 229 17.41 21.18 -14.61
CA GLY A 229 17.10 22.46 -15.26
C GLY A 229 15.63 22.56 -15.71
N ALA A 230 14.69 22.11 -14.87
CA ALA A 230 13.26 22.27 -15.09
C ALA A 230 12.69 23.43 -14.25
N ASP A 231 11.60 24.04 -14.72
CA ASP A 231 10.92 25.16 -14.06
C ASP A 231 9.44 24.85 -13.76
N GLN A 232 8.92 23.71 -14.22
CA GLN A 232 7.53 23.30 -14.02
C GLN A 232 7.42 21.83 -13.61
N GLY A 233 6.59 21.57 -12.60
CA GLY A 233 6.25 20.24 -12.14
C GLY A 233 4.75 19.95 -12.16
N TYR A 234 4.41 18.64 -12.19
CA TYR A 234 3.05 18.15 -12.06
C TYR A 234 3.00 16.98 -11.10
N ILE A 235 2.07 17.03 -10.13
CA ILE A 235 1.73 15.90 -9.28
C ILE A 235 0.45 15.28 -9.83
N TYR A 236 0.55 14.07 -10.38
CA TYR A 236 -0.62 13.35 -10.90
C TYR A 236 -1.17 12.47 -9.80
N CYS A 237 -2.26 12.91 -9.18
CA CYS A 237 -2.89 12.27 -8.03
C CYS A 237 -4.28 11.73 -8.39
N ARG A 238 -4.66 10.60 -7.83
CA ARG A 238 -5.99 10.02 -8.01
C ARG A 238 -7.07 10.93 -7.42
N ALA A 239 -8.18 11.12 -8.15
CA ALA A 239 -9.35 11.84 -7.65
C ALA A 239 -9.99 11.15 -6.43
N GLU A 240 -9.79 9.83 -6.29
CA GLU A 240 -10.24 9.02 -5.15
C GLU A 240 -9.45 9.26 -3.86
N TYR A 241 -8.42 10.13 -3.89
CA TYR A 241 -7.64 10.51 -2.73
C TYR A 241 -7.92 11.97 -2.27
N PRO A 242 -9.16 12.31 -1.89
CA PRO A 242 -9.57 13.69 -1.64
C PRO A 242 -8.79 14.36 -0.50
N ILE A 243 -8.38 13.61 0.53
CA ILE A 243 -7.56 14.13 1.64
C ILE A 243 -6.15 14.49 1.13
N ALA A 244 -5.52 13.62 0.36
CA ALA A 244 -4.21 13.88 -0.22
C ALA A 244 -4.23 15.08 -1.17
N VAL A 245 -5.24 15.17 -2.05
CA VAL A 245 -5.43 16.30 -2.97
C VAL A 245 -5.58 17.62 -2.20
N LYS A 246 -6.44 17.64 -1.16
CA LYS A 246 -6.64 18.83 -0.32
C LYS A 246 -5.32 19.26 0.34
N ARG A 247 -4.59 18.33 0.95
CA ARG A 247 -3.33 18.61 1.65
C ARG A 247 -2.23 19.07 0.69
N LEU A 248 -2.13 18.48 -0.50
CA LEU A 248 -1.24 18.97 -1.56
C LEU A 248 -1.57 20.41 -1.97
N GLN A 249 -2.84 20.75 -2.16
CA GLN A 249 -3.26 22.11 -2.50
C GLN A 249 -2.91 23.12 -1.41
N ILE A 250 -3.10 22.74 -0.13
CA ILE A 250 -2.69 23.56 1.02
C ILE A 250 -1.17 23.74 1.02
N ALA A 251 -0.42 22.67 0.90
CA ALA A 251 1.04 22.69 0.94
C ALA A 251 1.64 23.50 -0.21
N ILE A 252 1.13 23.38 -1.44
CA ILE A 252 1.58 24.18 -2.59
C ILE A 252 1.30 25.67 -2.34
N ARG A 253 0.13 26.04 -1.83
CA ARG A 253 -0.20 27.41 -1.50
C ARG A 253 0.76 27.97 -0.44
N GLN A 254 0.95 27.25 0.66
CA GLN A 254 1.89 27.66 1.73
C GLN A 254 3.33 27.78 1.22
N ALA A 255 3.80 26.83 0.41
CA ALA A 255 5.14 26.90 -0.17
C ALA A 255 5.32 28.12 -1.09
N ARG A 256 4.29 28.53 -1.84
CA ARG A 256 4.29 29.77 -2.64
C ARG A 256 4.31 31.01 -1.74
N GLU A 257 3.51 31.04 -0.68
CA GLU A 257 3.45 32.15 0.30
C GLU A 257 4.80 32.35 1.01
N TYR A 258 5.54 31.27 1.29
CA TYR A 258 6.87 31.31 1.91
C TYR A 258 8.03 31.52 0.91
N GLY A 259 7.74 31.68 -0.38
CA GLY A 259 8.78 31.84 -1.42
C GLY A 259 9.62 30.58 -1.67
N LEU A 260 9.07 29.42 -1.37
CA LEU A 260 9.68 28.10 -1.57
C LEU A 260 9.23 27.44 -2.90
N LEU A 261 8.25 28.04 -3.56
CA LEU A 261 7.81 27.78 -4.93
C LEU A 261 7.61 29.13 -5.66
N GLY A 262 7.66 29.11 -6.98
CA GLY A 262 7.50 30.26 -7.85
C GLY A 262 8.83 30.80 -8.34
N LYS A 263 9.07 32.09 -8.16
CA LYS A 263 10.26 32.79 -8.67
C LYS A 263 11.26 33.09 -7.57
N ASN A 264 12.55 33.10 -7.92
CA ASN A 264 13.65 33.50 -7.05
C ASN A 264 13.66 32.77 -5.69
N ILE A 265 13.49 31.44 -5.74
CA ILE A 265 13.43 30.60 -4.55
C ILE A 265 14.72 30.73 -3.73
N PHE A 266 14.61 30.97 -2.41
CA PHE A 266 15.72 31.28 -1.51
C PHE A 266 16.57 32.49 -1.95
N GLY A 267 16.00 33.42 -2.72
CA GLY A 267 16.72 34.61 -3.23
C GLY A 267 17.71 34.28 -4.36
N THR A 268 17.66 33.11 -4.94
CA THR A 268 18.45 32.69 -6.11
C THR A 268 17.71 32.96 -7.43
N ASP A 269 18.35 32.75 -8.56
CA ASP A 269 17.71 32.84 -9.88
C ASP A 269 16.83 31.60 -10.21
N PHE A 270 16.78 30.61 -9.32
CA PHE A 270 16.00 29.41 -9.54
C PHE A 270 14.50 29.68 -9.42
N CYS A 271 13.77 29.22 -10.43
CA CYS A 271 12.32 29.32 -10.50
C CYS A 271 11.74 27.93 -10.73
N PHE A 272 10.75 27.54 -9.93
CA PHE A 272 10.04 26.28 -10.09
C PHE A 272 8.65 26.35 -9.47
N ASP A 273 7.65 25.86 -10.18
CA ASP A 273 6.29 25.77 -9.65
C ASP A 273 5.66 24.41 -9.92
N VAL A 274 4.64 24.05 -9.14
CA VAL A 274 3.98 22.75 -9.18
C VAL A 274 2.48 22.89 -9.25
N ASP A 275 1.84 22.11 -10.13
CA ASP A 275 0.40 21.95 -10.20
C ASP A 275 -0.04 20.50 -9.94
N VAL A 276 -1.24 20.34 -9.34
CA VAL A 276 -1.88 19.04 -9.18
C VAL A 276 -2.75 18.73 -10.40
N ARG A 277 -2.58 17.53 -10.96
CA ARG A 277 -3.45 16.95 -11.98
C ARG A 277 -4.18 15.75 -11.42
N LEU A 278 -5.50 15.72 -11.61
CA LEU A 278 -6.34 14.64 -11.08
C LEU A 278 -6.47 13.52 -12.11
N GLY A 279 -6.12 12.32 -11.69
CA GLY A 279 -6.39 11.09 -12.44
C GLY A 279 -7.79 10.58 -12.21
N ALA A 280 -8.39 9.97 -13.23
CA ALA A 280 -9.74 9.40 -13.15
C ALA A 280 -9.77 7.92 -12.71
N GLY A 281 -8.74 7.47 -11.98
CA GLY A 281 -8.69 6.13 -11.36
C GLY A 281 -8.20 4.99 -12.26
N ALA A 282 -7.79 5.24 -13.48
CA ALA A 282 -7.30 4.18 -14.36
C ALA A 282 -5.90 3.71 -13.97
N PHE A 283 -5.75 2.44 -13.56
CA PHE A 283 -4.48 1.83 -13.17
C PHE A 283 -3.39 1.91 -14.25
N VAL A 284 -3.77 1.89 -15.53
CA VAL A 284 -2.81 2.06 -16.63
C VAL A 284 -2.06 3.40 -16.56
N CYS A 285 -2.59 4.42 -15.90
CA CYS A 285 -1.93 5.71 -15.72
C CYS A 285 -0.77 5.65 -14.70
N CYS A 286 -0.60 4.55 -13.96
CA CYS A 286 0.63 4.29 -13.20
C CYS A 286 1.85 4.10 -14.14
N GLU A 287 1.62 3.72 -15.42
CA GLU A 287 2.68 3.65 -16.44
C GLU A 287 3.09 5.06 -16.86
N GLU A 288 4.40 5.32 -16.89
CA GLU A 288 4.95 6.69 -17.01
C GLU A 288 4.47 7.45 -18.26
N THR A 289 4.35 6.77 -19.41
CA THR A 289 3.94 7.43 -20.65
C THR A 289 2.42 7.60 -20.76
N ALA A 290 1.65 6.70 -20.18
CA ALA A 290 0.19 6.83 -20.07
C ALA A 290 -0.20 7.98 -19.14
N LEU A 291 0.51 8.15 -18.01
CA LEU A 291 0.35 9.29 -17.12
C LEU A 291 0.58 10.61 -17.84
N MET A 292 1.69 10.73 -18.59
CA MET A 292 2.01 11.94 -19.36
C MET A 292 0.93 12.22 -20.42
N THR A 293 0.45 11.20 -21.11
CA THR A 293 -0.61 11.33 -22.12
C THR A 293 -1.91 11.84 -21.49
N SER A 294 -2.21 11.40 -20.26
CA SER A 294 -3.37 11.89 -19.49
C SER A 294 -3.19 13.36 -19.06
N ILE A 295 -2.00 13.77 -18.59
CA ILE A 295 -1.70 15.18 -18.26
C ILE A 295 -1.88 16.07 -19.50
N GLU A 296 -1.53 15.57 -20.69
CA GLU A 296 -1.72 16.28 -21.98
C GLU A 296 -3.18 16.42 -22.40
N GLY A 297 -4.14 15.92 -21.61
CA GLY A 297 -5.57 15.95 -21.91
C GLY A 297 -6.04 14.92 -22.94
N LYS A 298 -5.22 13.91 -23.19
CA LYS A 298 -5.53 12.79 -24.10
C LYS A 298 -5.91 11.56 -23.26
N ARG A 299 -6.40 10.50 -23.94
CA ARG A 299 -6.64 9.24 -23.30
C ARG A 299 -5.34 8.67 -22.71
N GLY A 300 -5.36 8.23 -21.45
CA GLY A 300 -4.22 7.65 -20.75
C GLY A 300 -3.76 6.32 -21.35
N GLU A 301 -3.01 6.40 -22.42
CA GLU A 301 -2.48 5.24 -23.16
C GLU A 301 -0.95 5.30 -23.25
N PRO A 302 -0.26 4.16 -23.06
CA PRO A 302 1.19 4.12 -23.15
C PRO A 302 1.69 4.41 -24.58
N ARG A 303 2.88 5.02 -24.64
CA ARG A 303 3.63 5.27 -25.87
C ARG A 303 4.70 4.21 -26.10
N PRO A 304 5.05 3.87 -27.35
CA PRO A 304 6.23 3.06 -27.63
C PRO A 304 7.51 3.71 -27.12
N ARG A 305 8.44 2.92 -26.62
CA ARG A 305 9.79 3.34 -26.23
C ARG A 305 10.82 2.54 -27.02
N PRO A 306 11.93 3.08 -27.53
CA PRO A 306 12.33 4.50 -27.48
C PRO A 306 11.47 5.42 -28.37
N PRO A 307 11.49 6.76 -28.16
CA PRO A 307 12.31 7.49 -27.18
C PRO A 307 11.78 7.37 -25.75
N PHE A 308 12.69 7.41 -24.77
CA PHE A 308 12.34 7.41 -23.35
C PHE A 308 11.93 8.83 -22.87
N PRO A 309 11.14 8.97 -21.79
CA PRO A 309 10.68 10.24 -21.29
C PRO A 309 11.78 11.25 -20.96
N ALA A 310 12.96 10.80 -20.54
CA ALA A 310 14.12 11.64 -20.30
C ALA A 310 14.59 12.41 -21.57
N VAL A 311 14.16 11.96 -22.76
CA VAL A 311 14.43 12.60 -24.05
C VAL A 311 13.17 13.22 -24.63
N LYS A 312 12.04 12.50 -24.61
CA LYS A 312 10.77 12.93 -25.19
C LYS A 312 9.60 12.44 -24.31
N GLY A 313 9.29 13.20 -23.28
CA GLY A 313 8.25 12.92 -22.30
C GLY A 313 7.00 13.79 -22.45
N LEU A 314 6.63 14.50 -21.38
CA LEU A 314 5.46 15.39 -21.32
C LEU A 314 5.59 16.54 -22.33
N PHE A 315 4.53 16.77 -23.11
CA PHE A 315 4.50 17.75 -24.22
C PHE A 315 5.69 17.64 -25.16
N GLU A 316 6.16 16.40 -25.36
CA GLU A 316 7.34 16.09 -26.18
C GLU A 316 8.67 16.68 -25.70
N LYS A 317 8.77 17.10 -24.43
CA LYS A 317 9.96 17.66 -23.80
C LYS A 317 10.60 16.65 -22.83
N PRO A 318 11.91 16.77 -22.55
CA PRO A 318 12.59 15.94 -21.57
C PRO A 318 11.87 16.01 -20.21
N THR A 319 11.56 14.84 -19.64
CA THR A 319 10.77 14.76 -18.42
C THR A 319 11.32 13.66 -17.52
N ILE A 320 11.47 13.97 -16.23
CA ILE A 320 11.61 12.94 -15.22
C ILE A 320 10.27 12.68 -14.55
N LEU A 321 10.00 11.40 -14.28
CA LEU A 321 8.86 10.98 -13.50
C LEU A 321 9.37 10.04 -12.40
N ASN A 322 9.09 10.40 -11.16
CA ASN A 322 9.36 9.58 -9.99
C ASN A 322 8.05 9.35 -9.18
N ASN A 323 8.01 8.24 -8.48
CA ASN A 323 6.93 7.89 -7.56
C ASN A 323 7.04 8.72 -6.26
N VAL A 324 5.95 8.86 -5.50
CA VAL A 324 5.85 9.61 -4.23
C VAL A 324 6.89 9.15 -3.21
N GLU A 325 6.97 7.85 -2.93
CA GLU A 325 7.94 7.32 -1.96
C GLU A 325 9.39 7.54 -2.41
N THR A 326 9.65 7.53 -3.72
CA THR A 326 10.97 7.87 -4.25
C THR A 326 11.35 9.31 -3.89
N TYR A 327 10.44 10.26 -4.12
CA TYR A 327 10.67 11.66 -3.76
C TYR A 327 10.82 11.85 -2.26
N ALA A 328 10.03 11.19 -1.42
CA ALA A 328 10.09 11.31 0.04
C ALA A 328 11.47 10.95 0.64
N ASN A 329 12.30 10.18 -0.08
CA ASN A 329 13.67 9.86 0.35
C ASN A 329 14.69 10.95 0.00
N VAL A 330 14.44 11.79 -1.02
CA VAL A 330 15.43 12.72 -1.57
C VAL A 330 15.92 13.76 -0.55
N PRO A 331 15.06 14.49 0.20
CA PRO A 331 15.53 15.47 1.17
C PRO A 331 16.42 14.85 2.25
N GLN A 332 16.09 13.62 2.69
CA GLN A 332 16.89 12.92 3.71
C GLN A 332 18.28 12.51 3.19
N ILE A 333 18.38 12.14 1.92
CA ILE A 333 19.66 11.83 1.29
C ILE A 333 20.54 13.09 1.22
N ILE A 334 19.96 14.24 0.87
CA ILE A 334 20.70 15.51 0.79
C ILE A 334 21.13 16.00 2.18
N ASN A 335 20.25 15.90 3.20
CA ASN A 335 20.54 16.36 4.55
C ASN A 335 21.57 15.49 5.26
N ASN A 336 21.45 14.16 5.17
CA ASN A 336 22.28 13.22 5.93
C ASN A 336 23.49 12.70 5.13
N GLY A 337 23.58 12.97 3.84
CA GLY A 337 24.61 12.44 2.96
C GLY A 337 24.24 11.11 2.29
N TRP A 338 24.85 10.86 1.13
CA TRP A 338 24.59 9.65 0.36
C TRP A 338 25.11 8.39 1.08
N GLU A 339 26.22 8.50 1.85
CA GLU A 339 26.79 7.41 2.62
C GLU A 339 25.80 6.85 3.66
N TRP A 340 25.11 7.76 4.35
CA TRP A 340 24.09 7.38 5.31
C TRP A 340 22.99 6.53 4.67
N PHE A 341 22.47 6.96 3.51
CA PHE A 341 21.42 6.20 2.83
C PHE A 341 21.94 4.90 2.23
N ALA A 342 23.14 4.93 1.65
CA ALA A 342 23.79 3.75 1.09
C ALA A 342 24.19 2.69 2.13
N SER A 343 24.32 3.10 3.41
CA SER A 343 24.57 2.16 4.52
C SER A 343 23.34 1.36 4.93
N ILE A 344 22.15 1.75 4.47
CA ILE A 344 20.88 1.06 4.73
C ILE A 344 20.58 0.12 3.57
N GLY A 345 20.07 -1.09 3.87
CA GLY A 345 19.64 -2.04 2.85
C GLY A 345 20.74 -3.01 2.41
N THR A 346 20.56 -3.58 1.22
CA THR A 346 21.50 -4.55 0.63
C THR A 346 22.52 -3.86 -0.28
N GLU A 347 23.49 -4.63 -0.78
CA GLU A 347 24.52 -4.10 -1.69
C GLU A 347 23.91 -3.46 -2.95
N LYS A 348 22.88 -4.09 -3.53
CA LYS A 348 22.24 -3.64 -4.78
C LYS A 348 20.95 -2.85 -4.59
N SER A 349 20.33 -2.91 -3.42
CA SER A 349 19.07 -2.24 -3.10
C SER A 349 19.22 -1.43 -1.82
N LYS A 350 19.51 -0.14 -1.98
CA LYS A 350 19.80 0.77 -0.87
C LYS A 350 18.53 1.40 -0.28
N GLY A 351 18.64 1.78 1.00
CA GLY A 351 17.61 2.49 1.73
C GLY A 351 16.51 1.58 2.28
N THR A 352 15.36 2.17 2.49
CA THR A 352 14.16 1.52 3.04
C THR A 352 13.08 1.31 1.97
N LYS A 353 12.07 0.51 2.32
CA LYS A 353 10.85 0.35 1.52
C LYS A 353 9.62 0.36 2.42
N VAL A 354 8.60 1.10 2.01
CA VAL A 354 7.29 1.09 2.66
C VAL A 354 6.44 -0.03 2.09
N PHE A 355 5.83 -0.83 2.98
CA PHE A 355 4.87 -1.87 2.63
C PHE A 355 3.51 -1.60 3.24
N ALA A 356 2.45 -1.79 2.45
CA ALA A 356 1.09 -1.91 2.93
C ALA A 356 0.79 -3.39 3.19
N LEU A 357 0.72 -3.75 4.47
CA LEU A 357 0.39 -5.11 4.90
C LEU A 357 -1.12 -5.29 4.94
N GLY A 358 -1.60 -6.30 4.23
CA GLY A 358 -3.02 -6.63 4.17
C GLY A 358 -3.29 -8.12 3.98
N GLY A 359 -4.57 -8.48 3.85
CA GLY A 359 -5.00 -9.87 3.71
C GLY A 359 -5.13 -10.58 5.05
N LYS A 360 -4.60 -11.80 5.16
CA LYS A 360 -4.67 -12.67 6.34
C LYS A 360 -3.50 -12.45 7.29
N ILE A 361 -3.41 -11.24 7.83
CA ILE A 361 -2.37 -10.83 8.77
C ILE A 361 -2.98 -10.15 10.00
N SER A 362 -2.37 -10.32 11.18
CA SER A 362 -2.91 -9.80 12.44
C SER A 362 -2.81 -8.28 12.54
N ASN A 363 -1.67 -7.70 12.16
CA ASN A 363 -1.42 -6.26 12.19
C ASN A 363 -1.47 -5.70 10.77
N THR A 364 -2.65 -5.28 10.34
CA THR A 364 -2.83 -4.58 9.05
C THR A 364 -2.35 -3.14 9.18
N GLY A 365 -1.53 -2.68 8.22
CA GLY A 365 -1.06 -1.30 8.25
C GLY A 365 0.12 -1.01 7.34
N LEU A 366 0.82 0.11 7.61
CA LEU A 366 2.03 0.51 6.90
C LEU A 366 3.28 0.18 7.71
N VAL A 367 4.25 -0.42 7.04
CA VAL A 367 5.55 -0.78 7.63
C VAL A 367 6.65 -0.24 6.74
N GLU A 368 7.64 0.43 7.32
CA GLU A 368 8.85 0.84 6.60
C GLU A 368 10.06 0.10 7.18
N VAL A 369 10.69 -0.71 6.33
CA VAL A 369 11.82 -1.56 6.71
C VAL A 369 13.01 -1.36 5.79
N PRO A 370 14.26 -1.61 6.26
CA PRO A 370 15.42 -1.65 5.38
C PRO A 370 15.22 -2.67 4.25
N MET A 371 15.70 -2.35 3.05
CA MET A 371 15.80 -3.33 1.99
C MET A 371 16.62 -4.53 2.47
N GLY A 372 16.17 -5.75 2.13
CA GLY A 372 16.82 -6.99 2.59
C GLY A 372 16.28 -7.55 3.90
N THR A 373 15.34 -6.86 4.57
CA THR A 373 14.54 -7.48 5.64
C THR A 373 13.83 -8.70 5.09
N THR A 374 13.82 -9.81 5.82
CA THR A 374 13.21 -11.05 5.34
C THR A 374 11.68 -10.99 5.37
N LEU A 375 11.04 -11.75 4.47
CA LEU A 375 9.58 -11.86 4.48
C LEU A 375 9.06 -12.39 5.83
N ARG A 376 9.82 -13.27 6.49
CA ARG A 376 9.52 -13.79 7.83
C ARG A 376 9.43 -12.69 8.87
N GLU A 377 10.44 -11.81 8.93
CA GLU A 377 10.45 -10.69 9.89
C GLU A 377 9.27 -9.74 9.65
N ILE A 378 8.95 -9.44 8.39
CA ILE A 378 7.81 -8.57 8.07
C ILE A 378 6.49 -9.21 8.51
N ILE A 379 6.28 -10.51 8.23
CA ILE A 379 5.01 -11.18 8.50
C ILE A 379 4.82 -11.51 9.98
N TYR A 380 5.84 -12.08 10.61
CA TYR A 380 5.68 -12.57 11.99
C TYR A 380 6.09 -11.56 13.04
N ASP A 381 7.24 -10.91 12.86
CA ASP A 381 7.79 -10.04 13.91
C ASP A 381 7.13 -8.66 13.95
N ILE A 382 6.67 -8.18 12.79
CA ILE A 382 5.99 -6.88 12.68
C ILE A 382 4.49 -7.11 12.48
N GLY A 383 4.11 -7.96 11.53
CA GLY A 383 2.73 -8.22 11.15
C GLY A 383 1.95 -9.12 12.13
N GLY A 384 2.62 -9.77 13.09
CA GLY A 384 1.98 -10.63 14.10
C GLY A 384 1.45 -11.97 13.57
N GLY A 385 1.86 -12.39 12.36
CA GLY A 385 1.46 -13.65 11.73
C GLY A 385 0.01 -13.69 11.25
N CYS A 386 -0.45 -14.88 10.84
CA CYS A 386 -1.84 -15.09 10.45
C CYS A 386 -2.76 -15.15 11.68
N PRO A 387 -3.96 -14.53 11.62
CA PRO A 387 -4.88 -14.51 12.75
C PRO A 387 -5.41 -15.92 13.08
N ASN A 388 -5.86 -16.09 14.33
CA ASN A 388 -6.48 -17.32 14.86
C ASN A 388 -5.57 -18.57 14.77
N GLY A 389 -4.25 -18.40 14.80
CA GLY A 389 -3.28 -19.50 14.76
C GLY A 389 -3.21 -20.25 13.43
N LYS A 390 -3.78 -19.69 12.35
CA LYS A 390 -3.70 -20.28 11.02
C LYS A 390 -2.28 -20.23 10.47
N LYS A 391 -1.98 -21.19 9.59
CA LYS A 391 -0.66 -21.28 8.97
C LYS A 391 -0.57 -20.31 7.80
N PHE A 392 0.58 -19.64 7.71
CA PHE A 392 0.93 -18.87 6.53
C PHE A 392 1.08 -19.80 5.32
N LYS A 393 0.47 -19.44 4.21
CA LYS A 393 0.53 -20.18 2.94
C LYS A 393 1.41 -19.47 1.92
N ALA A 394 1.15 -18.19 1.71
CA ALA A 394 1.88 -17.37 0.74
C ALA A 394 1.70 -15.87 0.99
N ALA A 395 2.53 -15.06 0.35
CA ALA A 395 2.32 -13.62 0.23
C ALA A 395 2.42 -13.19 -1.23
N GLN A 396 1.51 -12.34 -1.68
CA GLN A 396 1.61 -11.65 -2.97
C GLN A 396 2.33 -10.33 -2.75
N THR A 397 3.42 -10.08 -3.50
CA THR A 397 4.10 -8.79 -3.58
C THR A 397 3.93 -8.18 -4.95
N GLY A 398 3.93 -6.85 -5.06
CA GLY A 398 3.82 -6.15 -6.34
C GLY A 398 2.43 -6.18 -6.97
N GLY A 399 1.39 -6.47 -6.19
CA GLY A 399 0.00 -6.46 -6.66
C GLY A 399 -0.23 -7.35 -7.90
N PRO A 400 -1.05 -6.89 -8.86
CA PRO A 400 -1.36 -7.65 -10.08
C PRO A 400 -0.16 -7.81 -11.03
N SER A 401 0.91 -7.05 -10.82
CA SER A 401 2.14 -7.13 -11.63
C SER A 401 3.19 -8.06 -11.03
N GLY A 402 3.04 -8.42 -9.76
CA GLY A 402 4.01 -9.22 -9.02
C GLY A 402 3.72 -10.70 -9.01
N GLY A 403 4.28 -11.39 -8.02
CA GLY A 403 4.16 -12.84 -7.89
C GLY A 403 3.93 -13.30 -6.47
N CYS A 404 3.48 -14.53 -6.35
CA CYS A 404 3.22 -15.19 -5.09
C CYS A 404 4.51 -15.81 -4.53
N ILE A 405 4.80 -15.58 -3.26
CA ILE A 405 5.93 -16.12 -2.51
C ILE A 405 5.41 -17.18 -1.53
N PRO A 406 5.74 -18.47 -1.71
CA PRO A 406 5.21 -19.54 -0.86
C PRO A 406 5.89 -19.60 0.50
N ALA A 407 5.29 -20.33 1.45
CA ALA A 407 5.83 -20.53 2.80
C ALA A 407 7.26 -21.12 2.82
N SER A 408 7.63 -21.90 1.80
CA SER A 408 9.00 -22.45 1.67
C SER A 408 10.06 -21.39 1.41
N GLN A 409 9.66 -20.15 1.09
CA GLN A 409 10.56 -19.02 0.79
C GLN A 409 10.38 -17.85 1.78
N LEU A 410 9.90 -18.11 2.98
CA LEU A 410 9.70 -17.09 4.03
C LEU A 410 10.99 -16.34 4.40
N ASP A 411 12.15 -16.95 4.23
CA ASP A 411 13.44 -16.35 4.58
C ASP A 411 14.08 -15.58 3.42
N VAL A 412 13.34 -15.38 2.31
CA VAL A 412 13.81 -14.54 1.22
C VAL A 412 13.96 -13.09 1.69
N GLN A 413 15.10 -12.49 1.35
CA GLN A 413 15.32 -11.06 1.55
C GLN A 413 14.47 -10.27 0.57
N ILE A 414 13.72 -9.31 1.10
CA ILE A 414 12.84 -8.46 0.29
C ILE A 414 13.65 -7.32 -0.31
N ASP A 415 14.15 -7.54 -1.51
CA ASP A 415 14.79 -6.54 -2.36
C ASP A 415 14.48 -6.80 -3.84
N TYR A 416 14.89 -5.88 -4.74
CA TYR A 416 14.52 -5.96 -6.16
C TYR A 416 15.06 -7.20 -6.84
N ASP A 417 16.30 -7.56 -6.56
CA ASP A 417 17.02 -8.62 -7.26
C ASP A 417 16.58 -10.00 -6.76
N ASN A 418 16.47 -10.19 -5.44
CA ASN A 418 16.01 -11.44 -4.86
C ASN A 418 14.56 -11.76 -5.23
N LEU A 419 13.66 -10.78 -5.20
CA LEU A 419 12.27 -10.99 -5.62
C LEU A 419 12.16 -11.35 -7.09
N THR A 420 12.93 -10.70 -7.96
CA THR A 420 12.98 -11.04 -9.39
C THR A 420 13.50 -12.46 -9.62
N ALA A 421 14.51 -12.89 -8.89
CA ALA A 421 15.09 -14.23 -9.01
C ALA A 421 14.09 -15.37 -8.70
N ILE A 422 13.16 -15.14 -7.77
CA ILE A 422 12.12 -16.12 -7.45
C ILE A 422 10.88 -16.03 -8.34
N GLY A 423 10.82 -15.06 -9.25
CA GLY A 423 9.69 -14.84 -10.17
C GLY A 423 8.59 -13.93 -9.63
N SER A 424 8.92 -13.14 -8.60
CA SER A 424 8.07 -12.06 -8.10
C SER A 424 8.66 -10.70 -8.46
N MET A 425 8.12 -9.62 -7.91
CA MET A 425 8.70 -8.28 -8.01
C MET A 425 8.31 -7.45 -6.78
N MET A 426 9.08 -6.38 -6.53
CA MET A 426 8.82 -5.47 -5.42
C MET A 426 7.46 -4.79 -5.55
N GLY A 427 7.12 -4.33 -6.75
CA GLY A 427 5.97 -3.47 -6.96
C GLY A 427 6.04 -2.16 -6.19
N SER A 428 4.91 -1.52 -6.01
CA SER A 428 4.80 -0.28 -5.23
C SER A 428 4.94 -0.51 -3.71
N GLY A 429 4.75 -1.75 -3.22
CA GLY A 429 4.87 -2.14 -1.81
C GLY A 429 3.59 -2.76 -1.22
N GLY A 430 2.59 -3.04 -2.06
CA GLY A 430 1.45 -3.85 -1.61
C GLY A 430 1.89 -5.28 -1.26
N MET A 431 1.53 -5.75 -0.07
CA MET A 431 1.81 -7.11 0.39
C MET A 431 0.55 -7.75 0.94
N ILE A 432 0.01 -8.72 0.20
CA ILE A 432 -1.22 -9.45 0.57
C ILE A 432 -0.84 -10.81 1.13
N VAL A 433 -1.07 -10.99 2.41
CA VAL A 433 -0.79 -12.25 3.12
C VAL A 433 -1.97 -13.22 2.97
N MET A 434 -1.66 -14.48 2.75
CA MET A 434 -2.62 -15.56 2.52
C MET A 434 -2.36 -16.71 3.50
N ASP A 435 -3.42 -17.21 4.10
CA ASP A 435 -3.42 -18.36 5.00
C ASP A 435 -3.79 -19.67 4.27
N GLU A 436 -3.81 -20.77 5.03
CA GLU A 436 -4.12 -22.11 4.53
C GLU A 436 -5.50 -22.25 3.89
N ASP A 437 -6.47 -21.38 4.23
CA ASP A 437 -7.82 -21.38 3.66
C ASP A 437 -7.93 -20.56 2.35
N THR A 438 -6.83 -20.01 1.86
CA THR A 438 -6.82 -19.22 0.63
C THR A 438 -6.60 -20.12 -0.60
N CYS A 439 -7.49 -20.03 -1.59
CA CYS A 439 -7.36 -20.75 -2.86
C CYS A 439 -6.43 -20.01 -3.79
N MET A 440 -5.33 -20.63 -4.21
CA MET A 440 -4.32 -19.99 -5.05
C MET A 440 -4.78 -19.82 -6.51
N VAL A 441 -5.69 -20.65 -6.98
CA VAL A 441 -6.31 -20.52 -8.31
C VAL A 441 -7.23 -19.30 -8.36
N ASP A 442 -8.03 -19.10 -7.31
CA ASP A 442 -8.93 -17.94 -7.23
C ASP A 442 -8.17 -16.63 -7.02
N ILE A 443 -7.04 -16.64 -6.28
CA ILE A 443 -6.14 -15.48 -6.17
C ILE A 443 -5.56 -15.10 -7.54
N ALA A 444 -5.10 -16.07 -8.32
CA ALA A 444 -4.62 -15.81 -9.67
C ALA A 444 -5.73 -15.23 -10.57
N ARG A 445 -6.95 -15.77 -10.48
CA ARG A 445 -8.14 -15.23 -11.16
C ARG A 445 -8.42 -13.79 -10.75
N PHE A 446 -8.43 -13.50 -9.46
CA PHE A 446 -8.70 -12.17 -8.90
C PHE A 446 -7.74 -11.09 -9.46
N PHE A 447 -6.42 -11.34 -9.43
CA PHE A 447 -5.45 -10.39 -9.96
C PHE A 447 -5.52 -10.23 -11.47
N LEU A 448 -5.82 -11.32 -12.18
CA LEU A 448 -5.97 -11.25 -13.63
C LEU A 448 -7.27 -10.55 -14.06
N ASP A 449 -8.36 -10.75 -13.34
CA ASP A 449 -9.65 -10.06 -13.51
C ASP A 449 -9.46 -8.54 -13.38
N PHE A 450 -8.82 -8.10 -12.29
CA PHE A 450 -8.42 -6.70 -12.11
C PHE A 450 -7.61 -6.17 -13.32
N THR A 451 -6.63 -6.94 -13.81
CA THR A 451 -5.81 -6.50 -14.94
C THR A 451 -6.59 -6.42 -16.24
N VAL A 452 -7.57 -7.30 -16.44
CA VAL A 452 -8.48 -7.27 -17.60
C VAL A 452 -9.32 -6.00 -17.58
N ASP A 453 -9.88 -5.64 -16.44
CA ASP A 453 -10.71 -4.45 -16.27
C ASP A 453 -9.90 -3.16 -16.45
N GLU A 454 -8.64 -3.14 -16.00
CA GLU A 454 -7.74 -1.99 -16.06
C GLU A 454 -6.95 -1.87 -17.37
N SER A 455 -7.14 -2.80 -18.30
CA SER A 455 -6.47 -2.74 -19.60
C SER A 455 -6.96 -1.54 -20.42
N CYS A 456 -6.03 -0.70 -20.90
CA CYS A 456 -6.39 0.40 -21.80
C CYS A 456 -6.95 -0.06 -23.17
N GLY A 457 -6.81 -1.36 -23.50
CA GLY A 457 -7.30 -1.95 -24.74
C GLY A 457 -6.45 -1.68 -25.98
N LYS A 458 -5.33 -0.95 -25.87
CA LYS A 458 -4.52 -0.51 -27.02
C LYS A 458 -3.89 -1.68 -27.79
N CYS A 459 -3.26 -2.63 -27.09
CA CYS A 459 -2.57 -3.74 -27.76
C CYS A 459 -3.35 -5.07 -27.61
N ALA A 460 -3.40 -5.86 -28.68
CA ALA A 460 -4.13 -7.12 -28.72
C ALA A 460 -3.64 -8.17 -27.68
N PRO A 461 -2.33 -8.33 -27.43
CA PRO A 461 -1.86 -9.31 -26.45
C PRO A 461 -2.44 -9.06 -25.05
N CYS A 462 -2.50 -7.81 -24.59
CA CYS A 462 -3.13 -7.45 -23.33
C CYS A 462 -4.66 -7.60 -23.43
N ARG A 463 -5.33 -6.85 -24.31
CA ARG A 463 -6.80 -6.80 -24.41
C ARG A 463 -7.46 -8.16 -24.59
N ILE A 464 -6.92 -9.00 -25.50
CA ILE A 464 -7.50 -10.30 -25.85
C ILE A 464 -6.88 -11.42 -25.02
N GLY A 465 -5.54 -11.43 -24.90
CA GLY A 465 -4.82 -12.52 -24.25
C GLY A 465 -5.15 -12.65 -22.77
N THR A 466 -5.16 -11.54 -22.01
CA THR A 466 -5.51 -11.58 -20.59
C THR A 466 -6.96 -12.04 -20.38
N LYS A 467 -7.90 -11.62 -21.25
CA LYS A 467 -9.30 -12.08 -21.20
C LYS A 467 -9.42 -13.59 -21.45
N ARG A 468 -8.68 -14.12 -22.42
CA ARG A 468 -8.66 -15.57 -22.67
C ARG A 468 -8.10 -16.36 -21.49
N MET A 469 -7.03 -15.86 -20.86
CA MET A 469 -6.50 -16.48 -19.62
C MET A 469 -7.54 -16.43 -18.48
N LEU A 470 -8.23 -15.30 -18.32
CA LEU A 470 -9.25 -15.14 -17.28
C LEU A 470 -10.39 -16.15 -17.47
N GLU A 471 -10.90 -16.32 -18.69
CA GLU A 471 -11.96 -17.30 -19.00
C GLU A 471 -11.56 -18.75 -18.65
N ILE A 472 -10.28 -19.10 -18.83
CA ILE A 472 -9.76 -20.40 -18.40
C ILE A 472 -9.79 -20.52 -16.87
N LEU A 473 -9.31 -19.50 -16.14
CA LEU A 473 -9.31 -19.51 -14.68
C LEU A 473 -10.74 -19.55 -14.11
N GLU A 474 -11.66 -18.76 -14.66
CA GLU A 474 -13.08 -18.80 -14.29
C GLU A 474 -13.68 -20.19 -14.48
N ARG A 475 -13.37 -20.84 -15.62
CA ARG A 475 -13.82 -22.20 -15.89
C ARG A 475 -13.26 -23.20 -14.87
N ILE A 476 -12.00 -23.06 -14.49
CA ILE A 476 -11.35 -23.93 -13.49
C ILE A 476 -12.00 -23.77 -12.11
N VAL A 477 -12.18 -22.54 -11.62
CA VAL A 477 -12.79 -22.31 -10.28
C VAL A 477 -14.27 -22.66 -10.23
N ASP A 478 -14.93 -22.67 -11.39
CA ASP A 478 -16.32 -23.11 -11.56
C ASP A 478 -16.47 -24.64 -11.67
N GLY A 479 -15.38 -25.40 -11.59
CA GLY A 479 -15.39 -26.87 -11.68
C GLY A 479 -15.53 -27.40 -13.13
N ARG A 480 -15.43 -26.52 -14.13
CA ARG A 480 -15.53 -26.85 -15.57
C ARG A 480 -14.16 -26.89 -16.25
N GLY A 481 -13.07 -26.91 -15.45
CA GLY A 481 -11.71 -27.03 -15.97
C GLY A 481 -11.53 -28.32 -16.78
N GLU A 482 -10.77 -28.23 -17.85
CA GLU A 482 -10.52 -29.29 -18.82
C GLU A 482 -9.04 -29.66 -18.87
N ASP A 483 -8.76 -30.86 -19.36
CA ASP A 483 -7.39 -31.28 -19.64
C ASP A 483 -6.72 -30.32 -20.66
N GLY A 484 -5.45 -30.00 -20.44
CA GLY A 484 -4.70 -29.03 -21.24
C GLY A 484 -4.93 -27.55 -20.86
N ASP A 485 -5.77 -27.21 -19.87
CA ASP A 485 -5.99 -25.82 -19.46
C ASP A 485 -4.75 -25.19 -18.84
N ILE A 486 -3.95 -25.96 -18.10
CA ILE A 486 -2.70 -25.47 -17.50
C ILE A 486 -1.69 -25.09 -18.60
N GLU A 487 -1.51 -25.95 -19.58
CA GLU A 487 -0.60 -25.75 -20.71
C GLU A 487 -1.03 -24.52 -21.53
N LYS A 488 -2.32 -24.33 -21.77
CA LYS A 488 -2.87 -23.14 -22.44
C LYS A 488 -2.61 -21.86 -21.65
N LEU A 489 -2.75 -21.89 -20.31
CA LEU A 489 -2.42 -20.75 -19.45
C LEU A 489 -0.93 -20.38 -19.57
N GLU A 490 -0.04 -21.36 -19.52
CA GLU A 490 1.41 -21.15 -19.65
C GLU A 490 1.80 -20.60 -21.04
N GLU A 491 1.19 -21.10 -22.12
CA GLU A 491 1.43 -20.64 -23.50
C GLU A 491 0.95 -19.19 -23.67
N LEU A 492 -0.28 -18.89 -23.29
CA LEU A 492 -0.85 -17.54 -23.37
C LEU A 492 -0.02 -16.55 -22.50
N ALA A 493 0.39 -16.96 -21.31
CA ALA A 493 1.20 -16.15 -20.44
C ALA A 493 2.54 -15.74 -21.08
N LYS A 494 3.24 -16.70 -21.70
CA LYS A 494 4.50 -16.45 -22.41
C LYS A 494 4.30 -15.50 -23.59
N ALA A 495 3.26 -15.70 -24.38
CA ALA A 495 2.93 -14.87 -25.54
C ALA A 495 2.62 -13.42 -25.11
N ILE A 496 1.79 -13.23 -24.07
CA ILE A 496 1.42 -11.90 -23.56
C ILE A 496 2.65 -11.16 -23.03
N LYS A 497 3.49 -11.83 -22.22
CA LYS A 497 4.73 -11.25 -21.68
C LYS A 497 5.68 -10.76 -22.76
N ALA A 498 5.82 -11.52 -23.82
CA ALA A 498 6.76 -11.21 -24.92
C ALA A 498 6.26 -10.12 -25.87
N THR A 499 4.94 -9.91 -25.98
CA THR A 499 4.37 -9.10 -27.07
C THR A 499 3.53 -7.91 -26.62
N ALA A 500 3.20 -7.80 -25.32
CA ALA A 500 2.47 -6.66 -24.80
C ALA A 500 3.31 -5.37 -24.83
N LEU A 501 2.65 -4.24 -25.15
CA LEU A 501 3.30 -2.95 -25.39
C LEU A 501 3.92 -2.34 -24.13
N CYS A 502 3.28 -2.46 -22.97
CA CYS A 502 3.70 -1.82 -21.71
C CYS A 502 3.76 -2.81 -20.56
N GLY A 503 4.31 -2.33 -19.43
CA GLY A 503 4.48 -3.11 -18.19
C GLY A 503 3.20 -3.76 -17.69
N LEU A 504 2.03 -3.10 -17.80
CA LEU A 504 0.76 -3.69 -17.35
C LEU A 504 0.49 -5.05 -18.05
N GLY A 505 0.53 -5.08 -19.37
CA GLY A 505 0.32 -6.34 -20.09
C GLY A 505 1.47 -7.34 -19.93
N GLN A 506 2.73 -6.86 -19.90
CA GLN A 506 3.91 -7.72 -19.74
C GLN A 506 3.94 -8.43 -18.39
N THR A 507 3.37 -7.83 -17.35
CA THR A 507 3.37 -8.38 -15.99
C THR A 507 2.05 -9.06 -15.59
N ALA A 508 0.97 -8.79 -16.29
CA ALA A 508 -0.36 -9.39 -16.04
C ALA A 508 -0.35 -10.91 -15.80
N PRO A 509 0.45 -11.73 -16.53
CA PRO A 509 0.52 -13.16 -16.31
C PRO A 509 1.30 -13.60 -15.07
N ASN A 510 2.04 -12.70 -14.38
CA ASN A 510 2.94 -13.09 -13.28
C ASN A 510 2.23 -13.78 -12.12
N PRO A 511 1.06 -13.30 -11.61
CA PRO A 511 0.33 -14.00 -10.55
C PRO A 511 -0.06 -15.42 -10.97
N VAL A 512 -0.48 -15.63 -12.22
CA VAL A 512 -0.84 -16.95 -12.75
C VAL A 512 0.39 -17.85 -12.83
N LEU A 513 1.49 -17.37 -13.40
CA LEU A 513 2.72 -18.14 -13.54
C LEU A 513 3.34 -18.52 -12.19
N SER A 514 3.33 -17.61 -11.21
CA SER A 514 3.88 -17.88 -9.88
C SER A 514 3.01 -18.87 -9.10
N THR A 515 1.68 -18.77 -9.18
CA THR A 515 0.78 -19.74 -8.54
C THR A 515 0.85 -21.11 -9.23
N LEU A 516 0.98 -21.19 -10.56
CA LEU A 516 1.26 -22.44 -11.26
C LEU A 516 2.60 -23.06 -10.84
N LYS A 517 3.64 -22.24 -10.69
CA LYS A 517 4.97 -22.72 -10.28
C LYS A 517 4.97 -23.37 -8.91
N TYR A 518 4.28 -22.76 -7.93
CA TYR A 518 4.36 -23.18 -6.52
C TYR A 518 3.15 -23.98 -6.03
N PHE A 519 2.00 -23.85 -6.68
CA PHE A 519 0.73 -24.46 -6.27
C PHE A 519 0.02 -25.20 -7.41
N ARG A 520 0.79 -25.78 -8.36
CA ARG A 520 0.25 -26.53 -9.50
C ARG A 520 -0.73 -27.62 -9.05
N HIS A 521 -0.46 -28.29 -7.93
CA HIS A 521 -1.33 -29.30 -7.36
C HIS A 521 -2.76 -28.79 -7.03
N GLU A 522 -2.92 -27.50 -6.72
CA GLU A 522 -4.25 -26.92 -6.52
C GLU A 522 -5.01 -26.79 -7.85
N TYR A 523 -4.33 -26.41 -8.93
CA TYR A 523 -4.93 -26.40 -10.27
C TYR A 523 -5.35 -27.79 -10.70
N GLU A 524 -4.50 -28.78 -10.50
CA GLU A 524 -4.76 -30.19 -10.81
C GLU A 524 -5.96 -30.71 -10.00
N ALA A 525 -6.05 -30.41 -8.72
CA ALA A 525 -7.20 -30.76 -7.89
C ALA A 525 -8.50 -30.12 -8.38
N HIS A 526 -8.48 -28.85 -8.82
CA HIS A 526 -9.65 -28.20 -9.41
C HIS A 526 -10.08 -28.82 -10.74
N ILE A 527 -9.11 -29.19 -11.60
CA ILE A 527 -9.36 -29.69 -12.95
C ILE A 527 -9.75 -31.17 -12.91
N TYR A 528 -8.96 -32.02 -12.26
CA TYR A 528 -9.12 -33.48 -12.33
C TYR A 528 -9.97 -34.06 -11.18
N GLU A 529 -9.75 -33.57 -9.94
CA GLU A 529 -10.49 -34.06 -8.78
C GLU A 529 -11.81 -33.31 -8.56
N LYS A 530 -12.05 -32.22 -9.28
CA LYS A 530 -13.21 -31.32 -9.11
C LYS A 530 -13.39 -30.86 -7.65
N ARG A 531 -12.28 -30.62 -6.96
CA ARG A 531 -12.20 -30.24 -5.55
C ARG A 531 -11.33 -28.99 -5.36
N CYS A 532 -11.76 -28.09 -4.49
CA CYS A 532 -10.96 -26.95 -4.04
C CYS A 532 -10.26 -27.31 -2.73
N PRO A 533 -8.92 -27.47 -2.67
CA PRO A 533 -8.22 -27.85 -1.44
C PRO A 533 -8.43 -26.86 -0.28
N ALA A 534 -8.59 -25.57 -0.58
CA ALA A 534 -8.87 -24.53 0.40
C ALA A 534 -10.36 -24.42 0.80
N GLY A 535 -11.25 -25.19 0.17
CA GLY A 535 -12.70 -25.12 0.41
C GLY A 535 -13.32 -23.75 0.05
N HIS A 536 -12.66 -22.95 -0.79
CA HIS A 536 -13.07 -21.59 -1.14
C HIS A 536 -14.05 -21.53 -2.32
N CYS A 537 -13.76 -22.28 -3.40
CA CYS A 537 -14.49 -22.23 -4.65
C CYS A 537 -15.87 -22.90 -4.52
N LYS A 538 -16.93 -22.10 -4.41
CA LYS A 538 -18.31 -22.56 -4.09
C LYS A 538 -18.81 -23.70 -4.99
N LYS A 539 -18.42 -23.74 -6.26
CA LYS A 539 -18.84 -24.79 -7.19
C LYS A 539 -18.13 -26.14 -6.97
N LEU A 540 -16.99 -26.11 -6.29
CA LEU A 540 -16.15 -27.28 -6.00
C LEU A 540 -16.21 -27.76 -4.55
N VAL A 541 -16.92 -27.04 -3.69
CA VAL A 541 -17.14 -27.45 -2.30
C VAL A 541 -18.25 -28.49 -2.20
N THR A 542 -18.05 -29.50 -1.39
CA THR A 542 -19.08 -30.46 -0.98
C THR A 542 -19.36 -30.33 0.50
N TYR A 543 -20.65 -30.43 0.89
CA TYR A 543 -21.05 -30.44 2.28
C TYR A 543 -21.39 -31.86 2.70
N GLN A 544 -20.85 -32.29 3.85
CA GLN A 544 -21.08 -33.60 4.42
C GLN A 544 -21.53 -33.47 5.88
N ILE A 545 -22.41 -34.39 6.31
CA ILE A 545 -22.84 -34.47 7.71
C ILE A 545 -22.10 -35.64 8.36
N ASP A 546 -21.36 -35.34 9.43
CA ASP A 546 -20.76 -36.35 10.29
C ASP A 546 -21.85 -37.06 11.13
N PRO A 547 -22.12 -38.34 10.87
CA PRO A 547 -23.17 -39.05 11.59
C PRO A 547 -22.94 -39.15 13.12
N ALA A 548 -21.66 -39.15 13.53
CA ALA A 548 -21.30 -39.24 14.94
C ALA A 548 -21.62 -37.96 15.73
N LYS A 549 -21.54 -36.82 15.07
CA LYS A 549 -21.85 -35.53 15.68
C LYS A 549 -23.30 -35.10 15.47
N CYS A 550 -23.99 -35.64 14.46
CA CYS A 550 -25.35 -35.27 14.14
C CYS A 550 -26.35 -35.75 15.19
N ARG A 551 -27.13 -34.82 15.76
CA ARG A 551 -28.17 -35.13 16.77
C ARG A 551 -29.58 -35.21 16.17
N GLY A 552 -29.73 -35.18 14.85
CA GLY A 552 -31.03 -35.30 14.20
C GLY A 552 -32.03 -34.16 14.54
N CYS A 553 -31.50 -32.93 14.78
CA CYS A 553 -32.34 -31.77 15.19
C CYS A 553 -33.15 -31.13 14.05
N THR A 554 -33.01 -31.59 12.83
CA THR A 554 -33.70 -31.14 11.60
C THR A 554 -33.46 -29.68 11.16
N LEU A 555 -32.70 -28.87 11.90
CA LEU A 555 -32.50 -27.45 11.58
C LEU A 555 -31.87 -27.23 10.20
N CYS A 556 -30.90 -28.05 9.81
CA CYS A 556 -30.27 -28.02 8.51
C CYS A 556 -31.24 -28.39 7.37
N ALA A 557 -32.06 -29.40 7.56
CA ALA A 557 -33.04 -29.84 6.56
C ALA A 557 -34.16 -28.80 6.35
N ARG A 558 -34.72 -28.27 7.44
CA ARG A 558 -35.71 -27.16 7.36
C ARG A 558 -35.19 -25.87 6.79
N GLY A 559 -33.89 -25.64 6.95
CA GLY A 559 -33.24 -24.45 6.44
C GLY A 559 -32.67 -24.59 5.02
N CYS A 560 -32.74 -25.76 4.42
CA CYS A 560 -32.16 -26.03 3.11
C CYS A 560 -33.07 -25.51 1.97
N PRO A 561 -32.65 -24.48 1.19
CA PRO A 561 -33.49 -23.93 0.12
C PRO A 561 -33.71 -24.91 -1.03
N ALA A 562 -32.80 -25.89 -1.20
CA ALA A 562 -32.91 -26.94 -2.23
C ALA A 562 -33.64 -28.20 -1.75
N GLY A 563 -34.01 -28.29 -0.47
CA GLY A 563 -34.61 -29.49 0.07
C GLY A 563 -33.74 -30.77 -0.04
N CYS A 564 -32.42 -30.60 -0.20
CA CYS A 564 -31.49 -31.69 -0.50
C CYS A 564 -30.98 -32.42 0.76
N ILE A 565 -31.51 -32.11 1.95
CA ILE A 565 -31.12 -32.76 3.22
C ILE A 565 -32.27 -33.60 3.76
N SER A 566 -32.05 -34.89 3.88
CA SER A 566 -33.02 -35.87 4.36
C SER A 566 -32.54 -36.49 5.68
N GLY A 567 -33.49 -36.92 6.50
CA GLY A 567 -33.30 -37.57 7.79
C GLY A 567 -34.51 -37.42 8.71
N THR A 568 -34.65 -38.29 9.69
CA THR A 568 -35.71 -38.23 10.69
C THR A 568 -35.22 -37.59 11.99
N VAL A 569 -36.16 -37.19 12.85
CA VAL A 569 -35.85 -36.59 14.16
C VAL A 569 -35.07 -37.59 15.00
N ARG A 570 -33.96 -37.17 15.62
CA ARG A 570 -33.02 -37.96 16.42
C ARG A 570 -32.14 -38.92 15.63
N GLU A 571 -32.21 -38.96 14.29
CA GLU A 571 -31.32 -39.74 13.44
C GLU A 571 -30.39 -38.83 12.66
N ALA A 572 -29.23 -39.37 12.24
CA ALA A 572 -28.28 -38.62 11.47
C ALA A 572 -28.84 -38.27 10.08
N HIS A 573 -28.80 -36.99 9.73
CA HIS A 573 -29.23 -36.50 8.41
C HIS A 573 -28.16 -36.75 7.34
N ARG A 574 -28.57 -36.76 6.07
CA ARG A 574 -27.69 -36.89 4.89
C ARG A 574 -27.96 -35.76 3.90
N ILE A 575 -26.93 -35.33 3.22
CA ILE A 575 -27.01 -34.32 2.12
C ILE A 575 -26.94 -35.07 0.79
N ASP A 576 -27.95 -34.83 -0.06
CA ASP A 576 -27.89 -35.25 -1.46
C ASP A 576 -27.03 -34.19 -2.20
N THR A 577 -25.77 -34.52 -2.45
CA THR A 577 -24.79 -33.64 -3.08
C THR A 577 -25.13 -33.30 -4.52
N THR A 578 -25.96 -34.11 -5.20
CA THR A 578 -26.39 -33.87 -6.59
C THR A 578 -27.42 -32.73 -6.70
N LYS A 579 -28.23 -32.54 -5.64
CA LYS A 579 -29.25 -31.48 -5.56
C LYS A 579 -28.77 -30.27 -4.76
N CYS A 580 -27.61 -30.36 -4.12
CA CYS A 580 -27.11 -29.32 -3.24
C CYS A 580 -26.70 -28.07 -4.00
N LEU A 581 -27.27 -26.90 -3.64
CA LEU A 581 -26.92 -25.60 -4.20
C LEU A 581 -25.58 -25.06 -3.65
N LYS A 582 -24.91 -25.80 -2.76
CA LYS A 582 -23.62 -25.43 -2.16
C LYS A 582 -23.63 -24.06 -1.44
N CYS A 583 -24.77 -23.63 -0.90
CA CYS A 583 -24.99 -22.32 -0.30
C CYS A 583 -24.44 -22.16 1.14
N GLY A 584 -24.11 -23.25 1.84
CA GLY A 584 -23.54 -23.21 3.20
C GLY A 584 -24.55 -23.03 4.35
N VAL A 585 -25.81 -22.70 4.10
CA VAL A 585 -26.83 -22.42 5.14
C VAL A 585 -26.95 -23.56 6.16
N CYS A 586 -26.83 -24.81 5.71
CA CYS A 586 -26.89 -25.97 6.60
C CYS A 586 -25.74 -25.99 7.63
N MET A 587 -24.54 -25.58 7.25
CA MET A 587 -23.38 -25.50 8.13
C MET A 587 -23.54 -24.41 9.17
N GLU A 588 -23.99 -23.20 8.76
CA GLU A 588 -24.26 -22.08 9.68
C GLU A 588 -25.35 -22.41 10.71
N LYS A 589 -26.40 -23.16 10.31
CA LYS A 589 -27.48 -23.56 11.20
C LYS A 589 -27.14 -24.74 12.10
N CYS A 590 -26.00 -25.42 11.88
CA CYS A 590 -25.65 -26.60 12.66
C CYS A 590 -24.98 -26.26 14.00
N LYS A 591 -25.74 -26.17 15.09
CA LYS A 591 -25.25 -25.89 16.45
C LYS A 591 -24.29 -26.96 17.02
N PHE A 592 -24.22 -28.14 16.40
CA PHE A 592 -23.42 -29.27 16.87
C PHE A 592 -22.09 -29.43 16.09
N GLY A 593 -21.81 -28.54 15.15
CA GLY A 593 -20.60 -28.65 14.31
C GLY A 593 -20.52 -29.96 13.52
N ALA A 594 -21.68 -30.56 13.22
CA ALA A 594 -21.76 -31.85 12.53
C ALA A 594 -21.64 -31.72 11.00
N ILE A 595 -21.65 -30.52 10.47
CA ILE A 595 -21.57 -30.31 9.02
C ILE A 595 -20.21 -29.69 8.69
N SER A 596 -19.45 -30.38 7.85
CA SER A 596 -18.18 -29.95 7.32
C SER A 596 -18.29 -29.66 5.80
N ARG A 597 -17.41 -28.87 5.30
CA ARG A 597 -17.16 -28.68 3.86
C ARG A 597 -15.81 -29.25 3.48
N SER A 598 -15.74 -29.88 2.34
CA SER A 598 -14.54 -30.42 1.73
C SER A 598 -14.43 -29.96 0.28
#